data_4289a7930bca06feb47f546778f73796
#
_entry.id   4289a7930bca06feb47f546778f73796
#
_cell.length_a   1.000
_cell.length_b   1.000
_cell.length_c   1.000
_cell.angle_alpha   90.00
_cell.angle_beta   90.00
_cell.angle_gamma   90.00
#
_symmetry.space_group_name_H-M   'P 1'
#
loop_
_entity.id
_entity.type
_entity.pdbx_description
1 polymer ?
#
loop_
_entity_poly.entity_id
_entity_poly.type
_entity_poly.pdbx_seq_one_letter_code
_entity_poly.pdbx_strand_id
1 'polypeptide(L)'
;VRASASSGPIIANGKIITGRQCQPDATHESCVITAHDAQTGKEVWRTRTIPRPGEPGDETWGGVPLEQRWHVGTWMVPSYDPETNMIFIGTSVTIPAPKFTLGGADKQHLYHNSTLALDADTGKIVWYYQHIIDNWDLDHPFERILVETAIAPDAREVAWINPKIKPGERRKVITGIPGKTGVVYTLDRRTGEFLWARPTVMQNVISKIDGATGAVTVNPETIFTAKDQTKLICPGSNGGKNWPAGAYSPATNTMYMPLQNMCMDAKTTTDQRDPKLVYGLDMPGRLAPGATNVGTVYAISAETGKTVWKHEQRAGMLSLVATGGGLVFGGDANGRFKAFDDKTGKVLWEVNLGSPVSGFPVTFAVDGKQYVAVTTGPSLVAGSAGRMAQELKPGNAANVFVFALP
;
A
#
# COMPACT_ATOMS: atom_id res chain seq x y z
N VAL A 1 12.66 -7.74 24.22
CA VAL A 1 12.67 -7.36 22.80
C VAL A 1 11.33 -6.71 22.48
N ARG A 2 11.33 -5.41 22.23
CA ARG A 2 10.13 -4.71 21.75
C ARG A 2 9.95 -5.01 20.27
N ALA A 3 9.22 -6.05 19.93
CA ALA A 3 8.74 -6.28 18.57
C ALA A 3 7.32 -5.74 18.48
N SER A 4 7.09 -4.74 17.62
CA SER A 4 5.74 -4.27 17.33
C SER A 4 5.16 -5.15 16.22
N ALA A 5 4.18 -5.98 16.55
CA ALA A 5 3.38 -6.72 15.59
C ALA A 5 2.16 -5.86 15.22
N SER A 6 2.28 -5.04 14.18
CA SER A 6 1.17 -4.22 13.65
C SER A 6 0.44 -4.88 12.48
N SER A 7 1.03 -5.93 11.89
CA SER A 7 0.39 -6.75 10.86
C SER A 7 -0.69 -7.63 11.47
N GLY A 8 -1.91 -7.59 10.92
CA GLY A 8 -2.91 -8.61 11.22
C GLY A 8 -2.42 -9.99 10.75
N PRO A 9 -2.67 -11.07 11.52
CA PRO A 9 -2.30 -12.42 11.12
C PRO A 9 -3.23 -12.95 10.04
N ILE A 10 -2.71 -13.88 9.21
CA ILE A 10 -3.52 -14.74 8.34
C ILE A 10 -3.27 -16.21 8.67
N ILE A 11 -4.21 -17.05 8.30
CA ILE A 11 -4.04 -18.50 8.33
C ILE A 11 -3.70 -18.99 6.92
N ALA A 12 -2.60 -19.70 6.80
CA ALA A 12 -2.17 -20.32 5.55
C ALA A 12 -1.63 -21.73 5.84
N ASN A 13 -2.25 -22.73 5.24
CA ASN A 13 -1.84 -24.13 5.36
C ASN A 13 -1.51 -24.56 6.81
N GLY A 14 -2.45 -24.31 7.75
CA GLY A 14 -2.30 -24.69 9.17
C GLY A 14 -1.33 -23.82 9.99
N LYS A 15 -0.85 -22.72 9.42
CA LYS A 15 0.09 -21.81 10.09
C LYS A 15 -0.52 -20.43 10.27
N ILE A 16 -0.22 -19.78 11.38
CA ILE A 16 -0.49 -18.36 11.65
C ILE A 16 0.73 -17.58 11.17
N ILE A 17 0.52 -16.68 10.20
CA ILE A 17 1.58 -15.91 9.57
C ILE A 17 1.38 -14.43 9.88
N THR A 18 2.45 -13.77 10.32
CA THR A 18 2.44 -12.36 10.67
C THR A 18 3.75 -11.68 10.29
N GLY A 19 3.64 -10.43 9.86
CA GLY A 19 4.77 -9.55 9.68
C GLY A 19 5.03 -8.70 10.93
N ARG A 20 6.17 -8.00 10.95
CA ARG A 20 6.56 -7.10 12.05
C ARG A 20 7.16 -5.81 11.51
N GLN A 21 7.00 -4.75 12.28
CA GLN A 21 7.82 -3.55 12.13
C GLN A 21 9.17 -3.76 12.84
N CYS A 22 10.23 -3.27 12.23
CA CYS A 22 11.51 -3.18 12.88
C CYS A 22 11.96 -1.71 12.97
N GLN A 23 12.02 -1.23 14.20
CA GLN A 23 12.42 0.12 14.55
C GLN A 23 13.81 0.12 15.19
N PRO A 24 14.53 1.24 15.22
CA PRO A 24 15.88 1.31 15.81
C PRO A 24 15.95 0.92 17.29
N ASP A 25 14.85 1.00 18.03
CA ASP A 25 14.76 0.57 19.43
C ASP A 25 14.47 -0.93 19.61
N ALA A 26 14.19 -1.63 18.52
CA ALA A 26 14.06 -3.07 18.48
C ALA A 26 15.40 -3.72 18.10
N THR A 27 15.50 -5.03 18.18
CA THR A 27 16.65 -5.75 17.63
C THR A 27 16.45 -6.02 16.14
N HIS A 28 17.55 -6.21 15.39
CA HIS A 28 17.48 -6.62 13.98
C HIS A 28 16.72 -7.93 13.76
N GLU A 29 16.58 -8.75 14.80
CA GLU A 29 15.76 -9.95 14.77
C GLU A 29 14.26 -9.68 14.71
N SER A 30 13.82 -8.41 14.84
CA SER A 30 12.43 -8.01 14.67
C SER A 30 12.06 -7.69 13.20
N CYS A 31 13.05 -7.54 12.29
CA CYS A 31 12.83 -7.32 10.85
C CYS A 31 12.52 -8.64 10.15
N VAL A 32 11.40 -9.27 10.50
CA VAL A 32 11.06 -10.63 10.09
C VAL A 32 9.59 -10.82 9.80
N ILE A 33 9.32 -11.82 8.96
CA ILE A 33 8.03 -12.46 8.79
C ILE A 33 8.13 -13.81 9.49
N THR A 34 7.13 -14.18 10.28
CA THR A 34 7.14 -15.46 11.02
C THR A 34 5.88 -16.25 10.76
N ALA A 35 6.03 -17.58 10.74
CA ALA A 35 4.92 -18.52 10.77
C ALA A 35 4.98 -19.35 12.03
N HIS A 36 3.82 -19.55 12.63
CA HIS A 36 3.63 -20.36 13.81
C HIS A 36 2.59 -21.44 13.52
N ASP A 37 2.84 -22.65 13.98
CA ASP A 37 1.86 -23.73 13.91
C ASP A 37 0.57 -23.31 14.64
N ALA A 38 -0.58 -23.42 13.95
CA ALA A 38 -1.84 -22.90 14.46
C ALA A 38 -2.39 -23.66 15.69
N GLN A 39 -1.92 -24.89 15.95
CA GLN A 39 -2.36 -25.71 17.07
C GLN A 39 -1.44 -25.53 18.30
N THR A 40 -0.14 -25.50 18.06
CA THR A 40 0.86 -25.51 19.15
C THR A 40 1.46 -24.14 19.46
N GLY A 41 1.31 -23.16 18.55
CA GLY A 41 1.93 -21.84 18.65
C GLY A 41 3.45 -21.83 18.41
N LYS A 42 4.06 -22.98 18.12
CA LYS A 42 5.51 -23.05 17.88
C LYS A 42 5.88 -22.37 16.56
N GLU A 43 6.98 -21.60 16.57
CA GLU A 43 7.52 -21.02 15.34
C GLU A 43 7.99 -22.14 14.40
N VAL A 44 7.49 -22.10 13.16
CA VAL A 44 7.80 -23.10 12.10
C VAL A 44 8.93 -22.58 11.22
N TRP A 45 8.82 -21.29 10.80
CA TRP A 45 9.84 -20.64 10.01
C TRP A 45 9.88 -19.14 10.26
N ARG A 46 10.99 -18.54 9.87
CA ARG A 46 11.26 -17.11 9.96
C ARG A 46 11.99 -16.63 8.71
N THR A 47 11.49 -15.56 8.08
CA THR A 47 12.10 -14.93 6.91
C THR A 47 12.52 -13.52 7.26
N ARG A 48 13.78 -13.18 7.02
CA ARG A 48 14.31 -11.83 7.25
C ARG A 48 13.96 -10.92 6.07
N THR A 49 13.57 -9.70 6.39
CA THR A 49 13.29 -8.65 5.38
C THR A 49 14.52 -7.79 5.09
N ILE A 50 15.56 -7.91 5.92
CA ILE A 50 16.88 -7.30 5.74
C ILE A 50 17.92 -8.42 5.71
N PRO A 51 18.65 -8.61 4.59
CA PRO A 51 19.71 -9.58 4.48
C PRO A 51 20.83 -9.35 5.50
N ARG A 52 21.37 -10.43 6.03
CA ARG A 52 22.59 -10.42 6.86
C ARG A 52 23.83 -10.37 5.96
N PRO A 53 24.99 -9.97 6.50
CA PRO A 53 26.24 -10.05 5.76
C PRO A 53 26.48 -11.43 5.16
N GLY A 54 26.69 -11.49 3.83
CA GLY A 54 26.88 -12.72 3.07
C GLY A 54 25.60 -13.45 2.63
N GLU A 55 24.39 -13.01 3.04
CA GLU A 55 23.13 -13.55 2.50
C GLU A 55 22.81 -12.89 1.14
N PRO A 56 22.00 -13.56 0.27
CA PRO A 56 21.54 -12.96 -0.98
C PRO A 56 20.81 -11.62 -0.75
N GLY A 57 21.23 -10.58 -1.47
CA GLY A 57 20.72 -9.22 -1.32
C GLY A 57 21.59 -8.31 -0.44
N ASP A 58 22.55 -8.85 0.32
CA ASP A 58 23.50 -8.06 1.13
C ASP A 58 24.31 -7.07 0.27
N GLU A 59 24.71 -7.50 -0.91
CA GLU A 59 25.45 -6.70 -1.89
C GLU A 59 24.71 -5.42 -2.31
N THR A 60 23.38 -5.42 -2.21
CA THR A 60 22.53 -4.28 -2.59
C THR A 60 22.58 -3.13 -1.57
N TRP A 61 23.15 -3.38 -0.39
CA TRP A 61 23.26 -2.39 0.69
C TRP A 61 24.51 -1.53 0.58
N GLY A 62 25.40 -1.78 -0.40
CA GLY A 62 26.56 -0.92 -0.67
C GLY A 62 27.52 -0.79 0.50
N GLY A 63 27.67 -1.84 1.32
CA GLY A 63 28.54 -1.85 2.49
C GLY A 63 27.98 -1.17 3.74
N VAL A 64 26.69 -0.75 3.75
CA VAL A 64 26.04 -0.21 4.95
C VAL A 64 26.09 -1.28 6.06
N PRO A 65 26.66 -0.97 7.24
CA PRO A 65 26.74 -1.92 8.35
C PRO A 65 25.35 -2.37 8.81
N LEU A 66 25.24 -3.61 9.31
CA LEU A 66 23.97 -4.19 9.69
C LEU A 66 23.23 -3.36 10.76
N GLU A 67 23.96 -2.79 11.71
CA GLU A 67 23.43 -1.94 12.79
C GLU A 67 22.80 -0.62 12.29
N GLN A 68 23.00 -0.28 11.02
CA GLN A 68 22.40 0.88 10.37
C GLN A 68 21.25 0.51 9.41
N ARG A 69 20.94 -0.78 9.26
CA ARG A 69 19.88 -1.29 8.38
C ARG A 69 18.60 -1.51 9.17
N TRP A 70 17.63 -0.64 9.02
CA TRP A 70 16.38 -0.67 9.78
C TRP A 70 15.14 -0.52 8.91
N HIS A 71 14.00 -0.76 9.48
CA HIS A 71 12.66 -0.35 9.07
C HIS A 71 12.04 -1.08 7.87
N VAL A 72 12.68 -1.99 7.22
CA VAL A 72 12.09 -2.81 6.15
C VAL A 72 11.00 -3.74 6.75
N GLY A 73 9.98 -3.14 7.34
CA GLY A 73 8.92 -3.82 8.06
C GLY A 73 7.78 -4.29 7.16
N THR A 74 7.03 -5.27 7.67
CA THR A 74 5.85 -5.84 7.02
C THR A 74 4.66 -5.63 7.93
N TRP A 75 4.15 -4.39 7.99
CA TRP A 75 3.18 -3.96 8.99
C TRP A 75 1.72 -4.05 8.52
N MET A 76 1.46 -4.56 7.32
CA MET A 76 0.12 -4.83 6.81
C MET A 76 -0.13 -6.33 6.60
N VAL A 77 -1.41 -6.67 6.51
CA VAL A 77 -1.88 -8.06 6.37
C VAL A 77 -1.43 -8.64 5.03
N PRO A 78 -0.82 -9.84 5.00
CA PRO A 78 -0.48 -10.51 3.76
C PRO A 78 -1.71 -11.10 3.04
N SER A 79 -1.53 -11.46 1.76
CA SER A 79 -2.48 -12.27 0.99
C SER A 79 -1.95 -13.70 0.86
N TYR A 80 -2.83 -14.69 0.83
CA TYR A 80 -2.49 -16.11 0.62
C TYR A 80 -3.19 -16.68 -0.59
N ASP A 81 -2.45 -17.36 -1.43
CA ASP A 81 -2.95 -18.15 -2.55
C ASP A 81 -2.82 -19.65 -2.26
N PRO A 82 -3.93 -20.33 -1.96
CA PRO A 82 -3.87 -21.76 -1.65
C PRO A 82 -3.52 -22.63 -2.87
N GLU A 83 -3.71 -22.16 -4.08
CA GLU A 83 -3.41 -22.92 -5.29
C GLU A 83 -1.89 -23.03 -5.54
N THR A 84 -1.17 -21.95 -5.31
CA THR A 84 0.29 -21.93 -5.46
C THR A 84 1.01 -22.15 -4.13
N ASN A 85 0.28 -22.20 -3.03
CA ASN A 85 0.78 -22.22 -1.66
C ASN A 85 1.74 -21.05 -1.36
N MET A 86 1.45 -19.88 -1.92
CA MET A 86 2.28 -18.68 -1.76
C MET A 86 1.59 -17.61 -0.93
N ILE A 87 2.41 -16.94 -0.13
CA ILE A 87 2.03 -15.75 0.64
C ILE A 87 2.65 -14.54 -0.06
N PHE A 88 1.84 -13.48 -0.23
CA PHE A 88 2.30 -12.22 -0.78
C PHE A 88 2.24 -11.15 0.31
N ILE A 89 3.38 -10.57 0.62
CA ILE A 89 3.50 -9.53 1.65
C ILE A 89 4.34 -8.37 1.15
N GLY A 90 3.99 -7.17 1.58
CA GLY A 90 4.74 -5.98 1.22
C GLY A 90 5.66 -5.51 2.33
N THR A 91 6.74 -4.88 1.90
CA THR A 91 7.71 -4.28 2.80
C THR A 91 7.67 -2.75 2.76
N SER A 92 8.07 -2.13 3.86
CA SER A 92 8.20 -0.68 3.99
C SER A 92 9.58 -0.18 3.56
N VAL A 93 9.79 1.13 3.70
CA VAL A 93 11.06 1.80 3.42
C VAL A 93 12.17 1.40 4.40
N THR A 94 13.41 1.76 4.04
CA THR A 94 14.55 1.76 4.96
C THR A 94 14.54 3.02 5.77
N ILE A 95 13.98 3.15 6.91
CA ILE A 95 13.78 4.41 7.67
C ILE A 95 13.65 5.64 6.74
N PRO A 96 12.64 6.48 6.90
CA PRO A 96 12.49 7.66 6.06
C PRO A 96 13.67 8.62 6.23
N ALA A 97 14.75 8.29 5.58
CA ALA A 97 16.00 9.05 5.56
C ALA A 97 16.51 9.12 4.13
N PRO A 98 17.05 10.26 3.71
CA PRO A 98 17.61 10.38 2.38
C PRO A 98 18.68 9.33 2.16
N LYS A 99 18.62 8.61 1.05
CA LYS A 99 19.53 7.50 0.77
C LYS A 99 21.00 7.88 0.64
N PHE A 100 21.32 9.14 0.38
CA PHE A 100 22.73 9.57 0.40
C PHE A 100 23.37 9.38 1.79
N THR A 101 22.57 9.32 2.87
CA THR A 101 23.06 8.98 4.21
C THR A 101 23.17 7.47 4.45
N LEU A 102 22.76 6.64 3.49
CA LEU A 102 22.73 5.17 3.56
C LEU A 102 23.54 4.51 2.43
N GLY A 103 24.71 5.05 2.10
CA GLY A 103 25.59 4.46 1.10
C GLY A 103 25.29 4.81 -0.35
N GLY A 104 24.26 5.60 -0.64
CA GLY A 104 23.96 6.12 -1.97
C GLY A 104 22.49 6.00 -2.39
N ALA A 105 22.04 6.97 -3.18
CA ALA A 105 20.66 7.06 -3.66
C ALA A 105 20.29 5.97 -4.68
N ASP A 106 21.28 5.35 -5.29
CA ASP A 106 21.16 4.29 -6.31
C ASP A 106 21.05 2.87 -5.72
N LYS A 107 21.32 2.71 -4.42
CA LYS A 107 21.36 1.39 -3.79
C LYS A 107 19.95 0.84 -3.59
N GLN A 108 19.75 -0.42 -3.96
CA GLN A 108 18.44 -1.08 -3.88
C GLN A 108 18.01 -1.34 -2.43
N HIS A 109 18.95 -1.63 -1.51
CA HIS A 109 18.68 -1.97 -0.12
C HIS A 109 17.57 -3.03 0.02
N LEU A 110 17.74 -4.18 -0.62
CA LEU A 110 16.73 -5.25 -0.58
C LEU A 110 16.44 -5.68 0.88
N TYR A 111 15.16 -5.88 1.22
CA TYR A 111 14.00 -5.90 0.33
C TYR A 111 13.05 -4.72 0.60
N HIS A 112 13.54 -3.48 0.76
CA HIS A 112 12.61 -2.37 1.00
C HIS A 112 11.68 -2.13 -0.19
N ASN A 113 10.47 -1.64 0.10
CA ASN A 113 9.43 -1.30 -0.88
C ASN A 113 9.18 -2.38 -1.93
N SER A 114 9.14 -3.62 -1.47
CA SER A 114 8.98 -4.80 -2.34
C SER A 114 7.68 -5.55 -2.04
N THR A 115 7.17 -6.23 -3.05
CA THR A 115 6.31 -7.38 -2.85
C THR A 115 7.19 -8.62 -2.76
N LEU A 116 7.05 -9.37 -1.68
CA LEU A 116 7.67 -10.68 -1.50
C LEU A 116 6.62 -11.77 -1.71
N ALA A 117 6.95 -12.77 -2.53
CA ALA A 117 6.20 -14.02 -2.61
C ALA A 117 6.97 -15.09 -1.85
N LEU A 118 6.36 -15.63 -0.80
CA LEU A 118 6.97 -16.61 0.07
C LEU A 118 6.25 -17.96 -0.11
N ASP A 119 6.98 -19.03 -0.15
CA ASP A 119 6.42 -20.38 0.05
C ASP A 119 5.85 -20.49 1.47
N ALA A 120 4.58 -20.85 1.59
CA ALA A 120 3.85 -20.85 2.87
C ALA A 120 4.35 -21.92 3.85
N ASP A 121 5.00 -22.98 3.36
CA ASP A 121 5.49 -24.06 4.21
C ASP A 121 6.88 -23.80 4.76
N THR A 122 7.73 -23.11 3.99
CA THR A 122 9.15 -22.93 4.31
C THR A 122 9.56 -21.49 4.61
N GLY A 123 8.73 -20.52 4.24
CA GLY A 123 9.07 -19.10 4.32
C GLY A 123 10.11 -18.64 3.30
N LYS A 124 10.57 -19.49 2.40
CA LYS A 124 11.53 -19.11 1.36
C LYS A 124 10.94 -18.08 0.41
N ILE A 125 11.71 -17.03 0.07
CA ILE A 125 11.34 -16.08 -0.98
C ILE A 125 11.43 -16.82 -2.32
N VAL A 126 10.28 -16.96 -3.00
CA VAL A 126 10.16 -17.55 -4.34
C VAL A 126 10.52 -16.53 -5.40
N TRP A 127 9.95 -15.33 -5.25
CA TRP A 127 10.27 -14.16 -6.05
C TRP A 127 10.00 -12.88 -5.27
N TYR A 128 10.57 -11.78 -5.74
CA TYR A 128 10.24 -10.43 -5.24
C TYR A 128 10.15 -9.44 -6.40
N TYR A 129 9.43 -8.36 -6.17
CA TYR A 129 9.38 -7.21 -7.08
C TYR A 129 9.52 -5.92 -6.27
N GLN A 130 10.56 -5.14 -6.54
CA GLN A 130 10.82 -3.85 -5.88
C GLN A 130 10.08 -2.74 -6.63
N HIS A 131 9.15 -2.07 -5.96
CA HIS A 131 8.28 -1.05 -6.56
C HIS A 131 8.95 0.31 -6.74
N ILE A 132 9.91 0.64 -5.88
CA ILE A 132 10.66 1.89 -5.95
C ILE A 132 11.91 1.81 -5.07
N ILE A 133 12.99 2.49 -5.48
CA ILE A 133 14.12 2.83 -4.62
C ILE A 133 13.78 4.14 -3.90
N ASP A 134 13.33 4.05 -2.66
CA ASP A 134 12.71 5.15 -1.93
C ASP A 134 13.75 6.04 -1.23
N ASN A 135 13.57 7.34 -1.36
CA ASN A 135 14.34 8.37 -0.67
C ASN A 135 13.47 9.24 0.25
N TRP A 136 12.19 8.84 0.49
CA TRP A 136 11.21 9.73 1.12
C TRP A 136 10.47 9.06 2.27
N ASP A 137 9.45 8.45 2.19
CA ASP A 137 8.62 7.63 3.07
C ASP A 137 7.41 7.13 2.26
N LEU A 138 7.70 6.45 1.16
CA LEU A 138 6.67 5.95 0.26
C LEU A 138 6.52 4.42 0.37
N ASP A 139 6.18 3.96 1.57
CA ASP A 139 5.98 2.54 1.91
C ASP A 139 5.11 1.77 0.91
N HIS A 140 5.44 0.46 0.73
CA HIS A 140 4.69 -0.46 -0.13
C HIS A 140 4.16 -1.73 0.58
N PRO A 141 3.66 -1.66 1.83
CA PRO A 141 3.17 -2.83 2.53
C PRO A 141 1.67 -3.11 2.33
N PHE A 142 0.94 -2.29 1.54
CA PHE A 142 -0.53 -2.34 1.48
C PHE A 142 -1.05 -3.59 0.77
N GLU A 143 -2.37 -3.72 0.69
CA GLU A 143 -3.06 -4.90 0.21
C GLU A 143 -2.67 -5.27 -1.23
N ARG A 144 -2.65 -6.59 -1.50
CA ARG A 144 -2.48 -7.20 -2.82
C ARG A 144 -3.72 -8.00 -3.15
N ILE A 145 -4.35 -7.65 -4.27
CA ILE A 145 -5.56 -8.31 -4.74
C ILE A 145 -5.16 -9.45 -5.67
N LEU A 146 -5.60 -10.66 -5.34
CA LEU A 146 -5.36 -11.85 -6.15
C LEU A 146 -6.55 -12.04 -7.10
N VAL A 147 -6.30 -11.96 -8.40
CA VAL A 147 -7.33 -12.00 -9.44
C VAL A 147 -6.93 -12.96 -10.54
N GLU A 148 -7.91 -13.62 -11.15
CA GLU A 148 -7.76 -14.29 -12.42
C GLU A 148 -8.57 -13.52 -13.47
N THR A 149 -7.89 -12.94 -14.45
CA THR A 149 -8.51 -12.09 -15.46
C THR A 149 -7.83 -12.22 -16.81
N ALA A 150 -8.53 -11.83 -17.87
CA ALA A 150 -7.89 -11.51 -19.14
C ALA A 150 -7.00 -10.28 -18.96
N ILE A 151 -5.89 -10.20 -19.69
CA ILE A 151 -4.96 -9.06 -19.64
C ILE A 151 -4.99 -8.37 -21.00
N ALA A 152 -5.52 -7.14 -21.01
CA ALA A 152 -5.61 -6.31 -22.21
C ALA A 152 -5.43 -4.81 -21.87
N PRO A 153 -4.24 -4.39 -21.36
CA PRO A 153 -4.02 -3.04 -20.85
C PRO A 153 -4.24 -2.00 -21.97
N ASP A 154 -5.02 -0.96 -21.66
CA ASP A 154 -5.30 0.13 -22.59
C ASP A 154 -4.18 1.18 -22.53
N ALA A 155 -3.38 1.27 -23.61
CA ALA A 155 -2.23 2.16 -23.69
C ALA A 155 -2.57 3.67 -23.60
N ARG A 156 -3.86 4.06 -23.63
CA ARG A 156 -4.27 5.45 -23.41
C ARG A 156 -4.25 5.86 -21.95
N GLU A 157 -4.40 4.89 -21.04
CA GLU A 157 -4.41 5.14 -19.60
C GLU A 157 -3.29 4.41 -18.85
N VAL A 158 -2.81 3.28 -19.37
CA VAL A 158 -1.74 2.49 -18.77
C VAL A 158 -0.39 2.97 -19.31
N ALA A 159 0.43 3.54 -18.42
CA ALA A 159 1.68 4.20 -18.80
C ALA A 159 2.81 3.22 -19.16
N TRP A 160 2.83 2.06 -18.52
CA TRP A 160 3.91 1.07 -18.67
C TRP A 160 3.33 -0.31 -18.87
N ILE A 161 3.65 -0.92 -20.02
CA ILE A 161 3.07 -2.18 -20.47
C ILE A 161 4.19 -3.13 -20.88
N ASN A 162 4.12 -4.38 -20.46
CA ASN A 162 5.03 -5.41 -20.94
C ASN A 162 4.73 -5.74 -22.41
N PRO A 163 5.70 -5.57 -23.32
CA PRO A 163 5.49 -5.80 -24.74
C PRO A 163 5.22 -7.26 -25.11
N LYS A 164 5.42 -8.20 -24.17
CA LYS A 164 5.16 -9.63 -24.39
C LYS A 164 3.72 -10.03 -24.11
N ILE A 165 2.89 -9.15 -23.55
CA ILE A 165 1.48 -9.44 -23.29
C ILE A 165 0.76 -9.75 -24.60
N LYS A 166 0.03 -10.86 -24.58
CA LYS A 166 -0.96 -11.20 -25.62
C LYS A 166 -2.32 -10.72 -25.14
N PRO A 167 -2.90 -9.65 -25.74
CA PRO A 167 -4.17 -9.11 -25.30
C PRO A 167 -5.26 -10.19 -25.25
N GLY A 168 -6.01 -10.26 -24.15
CA GLY A 168 -7.04 -11.24 -23.92
C GLY A 168 -6.55 -12.58 -23.29
N GLU A 169 -5.24 -12.77 -23.13
CA GLU A 169 -4.72 -13.95 -22.43
C GLU A 169 -5.16 -13.91 -20.94
N ARG A 170 -5.76 -15.00 -20.49
CA ARG A 170 -6.11 -15.13 -19.06
C ARG A 170 -4.88 -15.42 -18.24
N ARG A 171 -4.69 -14.63 -17.19
CA ARG A 171 -3.60 -14.77 -16.24
C ARG A 171 -4.08 -14.71 -14.79
N LYS A 172 -3.39 -15.42 -13.92
CA LYS A 172 -3.49 -15.26 -12.47
C LYS A 172 -2.53 -14.16 -12.05
N VAL A 173 -3.10 -13.07 -11.58
CA VAL A 173 -2.32 -11.86 -11.28
C VAL A 173 -2.43 -11.48 -9.82
N ILE A 174 -1.44 -10.74 -9.37
CA ILE A 174 -1.46 -9.91 -8.19
C ILE A 174 -1.53 -8.46 -8.66
N THR A 175 -2.53 -7.73 -8.19
CA THR A 175 -2.81 -6.37 -8.69
C THR A 175 -3.24 -5.45 -7.57
N GLY A 176 -3.33 -4.15 -7.85
CA GLY A 176 -3.75 -3.10 -6.92
C GLY A 176 -2.70 -2.01 -6.75
N ILE A 177 -2.89 -1.18 -5.72
CA ILE A 177 -1.96 -0.13 -5.36
C ILE A 177 -1.22 -0.55 -4.09
N PRO A 178 -0.03 -1.17 -4.21
CA PRO A 178 0.67 -1.78 -3.09
C PRO A 178 1.32 -0.78 -2.15
N GLY A 179 1.37 0.51 -2.51
CA GLY A 179 2.11 1.49 -1.76
C GLY A 179 1.68 2.93 -1.92
N LYS A 180 2.38 3.80 -1.21
CA LYS A 180 2.10 5.24 -1.12
C LYS A 180 2.25 6.00 -2.43
N THR A 181 2.95 5.44 -3.43
CA THR A 181 3.11 6.08 -4.76
C THR A 181 1.80 6.28 -5.52
N GLY A 182 0.72 5.58 -5.14
CA GLY A 182 -0.54 5.66 -5.86
C GLY A 182 -0.49 5.05 -7.27
N VAL A 183 0.50 4.22 -7.54
CA VAL A 183 0.65 3.51 -8.81
C VAL A 183 0.00 2.13 -8.69
N VAL A 184 -0.86 1.80 -9.64
CA VAL A 184 -1.37 0.44 -9.81
C VAL A 184 -0.28 -0.40 -10.45
N TYR A 185 0.00 -1.56 -9.88
CA TYR A 185 0.87 -2.58 -10.47
C TYR A 185 0.06 -3.85 -10.72
N THR A 186 0.36 -4.53 -11.82
CA THR A 186 -0.15 -5.86 -12.10
C THR A 186 1.02 -6.77 -12.49
N LEU A 187 1.20 -7.82 -11.71
CA LEU A 187 2.27 -8.80 -11.87
C LEU A 187 1.67 -10.19 -12.08
N ASP A 188 2.35 -11.06 -12.80
CA ASP A 188 2.01 -12.48 -12.81
C ASP A 188 2.22 -13.05 -11.41
N ARG A 189 1.19 -13.68 -10.84
CA ARG A 189 1.17 -14.13 -9.45
C ARG A 189 2.15 -15.26 -9.15
N ARG A 190 2.48 -16.09 -10.16
CA ARG A 190 3.37 -17.23 -9.99
C ARG A 190 4.84 -16.86 -10.09
N THR A 191 5.15 -15.91 -10.97
CA THR A 191 6.55 -15.62 -11.35
C THR A 191 7.04 -14.26 -10.91
N GLY A 192 6.15 -13.33 -10.55
CA GLY A 192 6.49 -11.93 -10.31
C GLY A 192 6.74 -11.13 -11.59
N GLU A 193 6.51 -11.73 -12.79
CA GLU A 193 6.68 -11.02 -14.06
C GLU A 193 5.83 -9.73 -14.07
N PHE A 194 6.47 -8.62 -14.39
CA PHE A 194 5.79 -7.35 -14.59
C PHE A 194 4.88 -7.42 -15.81
N LEU A 195 3.62 -7.06 -15.66
CA LEU A 195 2.66 -7.03 -16.75
C LEU A 195 2.34 -5.58 -17.15
N TRP A 196 1.85 -4.78 -16.22
CA TRP A 196 1.59 -3.38 -16.49
C TRP A 196 1.53 -2.55 -15.20
N ALA A 197 1.71 -1.23 -15.36
CA ALA A 197 1.49 -0.29 -14.27
C ALA A 197 0.98 1.06 -14.78
N ARG A 198 0.23 1.77 -13.93
CA ARG A 198 -0.25 3.13 -14.19
C ARG A 198 -0.31 3.98 -12.93
N PRO A 199 0.02 5.28 -13.00
CA PRO A 199 -0.27 6.22 -11.94
C PRO A 199 -1.78 6.51 -11.87
N THR A 200 -2.28 6.84 -10.68
CA THR A 200 -3.69 7.25 -10.47
C THR A 200 -3.80 8.70 -10.03
N VAL A 201 -3.05 9.10 -9.01
CA VAL A 201 -2.92 10.47 -8.53
C VAL A 201 -1.62 11.09 -9.04
N MET A 202 -1.44 12.39 -8.83
CA MET A 202 -0.18 13.03 -9.19
C MET A 202 1.00 12.34 -8.51
N GLN A 203 1.97 11.92 -9.32
CA GLN A 203 3.24 11.39 -8.84
C GLN A 203 4.40 11.98 -9.67
N ASN A 204 5.51 12.29 -9.02
CA ASN A 204 6.73 12.79 -9.66
C ASN A 204 7.98 11.99 -9.29
N VAL A 205 7.83 10.89 -8.53
CA VAL A 205 8.95 10.10 -8.01
C VAL A 205 9.41 8.99 -8.96
N ILE A 206 8.49 8.47 -9.79
CA ILE A 206 8.80 7.47 -10.81
C ILE A 206 8.80 8.14 -12.18
N SER A 207 9.95 8.14 -12.86
CA SER A 207 10.06 8.66 -14.23
C SER A 207 9.72 7.60 -15.28
N LYS A 208 10.07 6.32 -15.00
CA LYS A 208 9.84 5.23 -15.93
C LYS A 208 9.78 3.88 -15.22
N ILE A 209 8.96 2.99 -15.75
CA ILE A 209 9.06 1.55 -15.50
C ILE A 209 9.34 0.88 -16.85
N ASP A 210 10.40 0.11 -16.93
CA ASP A 210 10.72 -0.64 -18.14
C ASP A 210 9.71 -1.76 -18.37
N GLY A 211 9.03 -1.73 -19.50
CA GLY A 211 7.94 -2.67 -19.77
C GLY A 211 8.39 -4.14 -19.84
N ALA A 212 9.60 -4.40 -20.33
CA ALA A 212 10.09 -5.75 -20.53
C ALA A 212 10.58 -6.41 -19.24
N THR A 213 11.15 -5.62 -18.33
CA THR A 213 11.79 -6.11 -17.09
C THR A 213 11.05 -5.71 -15.83
N GLY A 214 10.21 -4.68 -15.87
CA GLY A 214 9.58 -4.07 -14.71
C GLY A 214 10.53 -3.18 -13.88
N ALA A 215 11.75 -2.94 -14.36
CA ALA A 215 12.72 -2.11 -13.63
C ALA A 215 12.25 -0.66 -13.50
N VAL A 216 12.25 -0.15 -12.27
CA VAL A 216 11.76 1.18 -11.95
C VAL A 216 12.90 2.18 -11.94
N THR A 217 12.75 3.27 -12.68
CA THR A 217 13.66 4.41 -12.69
C THR A 217 13.05 5.54 -11.88
N VAL A 218 13.74 5.93 -10.82
CA VAL A 218 13.37 7.07 -9.98
C VAL A 218 13.67 8.38 -10.72
N ASN A 219 12.82 9.39 -10.53
CA ASN A 219 13.06 10.72 -11.08
C ASN A 219 14.26 11.38 -10.35
N PRO A 220 15.36 11.67 -11.04
CA PRO A 220 16.56 12.23 -10.41
C PRO A 220 16.34 13.60 -9.78
N GLU A 221 15.37 14.39 -10.26
CA GLU A 221 15.08 15.70 -9.69
C GLU A 221 14.50 15.63 -8.28
N THR A 222 13.93 14.48 -7.90
CA THR A 222 13.36 14.26 -6.56
C THR A 222 14.39 13.72 -5.57
N ILE A 223 15.57 13.31 -6.02
CA ILE A 223 16.63 12.72 -5.19
C ILE A 223 17.36 13.82 -4.41
N PHE A 224 17.47 13.61 -3.11
CA PHE A 224 18.29 14.45 -2.24
C PHE A 224 19.75 14.02 -2.28
N THR A 225 20.66 15.02 -2.22
CA THR A 225 22.11 14.82 -2.26
C THR A 225 22.85 15.50 -1.12
N ALA A 226 22.16 16.37 -0.36
CA ALA A 226 22.71 17.11 0.76
C ALA A 226 21.63 17.48 1.77
N LYS A 227 22.07 17.89 2.97
CA LYS A 227 21.23 18.51 3.99
C LYS A 227 20.65 19.84 3.48
N ASP A 228 19.53 20.26 4.08
CA ASP A 228 18.83 21.53 3.81
C ASP A 228 18.28 21.72 2.39
N GLN A 229 18.21 20.65 1.60
CA GLN A 229 17.49 20.65 0.32
C GLN A 229 15.98 20.52 0.56
N THR A 230 15.20 21.35 -0.15
CA THR A 230 13.74 21.25 -0.18
C THR A 230 13.27 20.88 -1.57
N LYS A 231 12.38 19.88 -1.67
CA LYS A 231 11.83 19.41 -2.95
C LYS A 231 10.33 19.11 -2.80
N LEU A 232 9.56 19.41 -3.85
CA LEU A 232 8.18 18.96 -3.95
C LEU A 232 8.18 17.45 -4.29
N ILE A 233 7.60 16.65 -3.42
CA ILE A 233 7.44 15.20 -3.59
C ILE A 233 5.95 14.87 -3.67
N CYS A 234 5.57 14.23 -4.75
CA CYS A 234 4.20 13.75 -4.98
C CYS A 234 4.21 12.24 -5.27
N PRO A 235 3.35 11.45 -4.62
CA PRO A 235 2.56 11.81 -3.43
C PRO A 235 3.43 12.11 -2.22
N GLY A 236 2.84 12.74 -1.19
CA GLY A 236 3.52 12.96 0.08
C GLY A 236 3.62 11.68 0.94
N SER A 237 4.23 11.78 2.12
CA SER A 237 4.46 10.64 3.04
C SER A 237 3.18 9.95 3.54
N ASN A 238 2.03 10.64 3.51
CA ASN A 238 0.73 10.00 3.74
C ASN A 238 0.20 9.25 2.51
N GLY A 239 0.87 9.38 1.37
CA GLY A 239 0.63 8.63 0.15
C GLY A 239 -0.53 9.13 -0.70
N GLY A 240 -0.50 8.75 -1.96
CA GLY A 240 -1.69 8.71 -2.81
C GLY A 240 -2.65 7.63 -2.34
N LYS A 241 -2.12 6.50 -1.89
CA LYS A 241 -2.79 5.42 -1.16
C LYS A 241 -2.09 5.24 0.20
N ASN A 242 -2.84 4.82 1.20
CA ASN A 242 -2.29 4.39 2.48
C ASN A 242 -3.05 3.13 2.95
N TRP A 243 -3.02 2.76 4.24
CA TRP A 243 -3.67 1.56 4.78
C TRP A 243 -5.21 1.49 4.64
N PRO A 244 -6.01 2.58 4.46
CA PRO A 244 -7.41 2.41 4.15
C PRO A 244 -7.59 1.44 2.98
N ALA A 245 -8.41 0.40 3.21
CA ALA A 245 -8.52 -0.71 2.28
C ALA A 245 -9.23 -0.32 0.98
N GLY A 246 -8.71 -0.79 -0.15
CA GLY A 246 -9.45 -0.89 -1.39
C GLY A 246 -10.42 -2.07 -1.39
N ALA A 247 -11.18 -2.23 -2.45
CA ALA A 247 -12.09 -3.34 -2.65
C ALA A 247 -12.00 -3.86 -4.09
N TYR A 248 -12.51 -5.07 -4.31
CA TYR A 248 -12.62 -5.67 -5.64
C TYR A 248 -13.97 -6.34 -5.81
N SER A 249 -14.61 -6.12 -6.95
CA SER A 249 -15.82 -6.84 -7.34
C SER A 249 -15.52 -7.83 -8.46
N PRO A 250 -15.65 -9.14 -8.24
CA PRO A 250 -15.50 -10.13 -9.30
C PRO A 250 -16.62 -10.04 -10.35
N ALA A 251 -17.80 -9.54 -9.99
CA ALA A 251 -18.92 -9.38 -10.91
C ALA A 251 -18.67 -8.33 -11.99
N THR A 252 -17.91 -7.27 -11.67
CA THR A 252 -17.56 -6.20 -12.61
C THR A 252 -16.08 -6.26 -13.04
N ASN A 253 -15.30 -7.17 -12.46
CA ASN A 253 -13.83 -7.26 -12.62
C ASN A 253 -13.14 -5.91 -12.37
N THR A 254 -13.59 -5.21 -11.32
CA THR A 254 -13.19 -3.82 -11.03
C THR A 254 -12.60 -3.69 -9.62
N MET A 255 -11.47 -3.00 -9.54
CA MET A 255 -10.83 -2.58 -8.28
C MET A 255 -11.31 -1.18 -7.91
N TYR A 256 -11.67 -0.96 -6.64
CA TYR A 256 -12.08 0.34 -6.09
C TYR A 256 -11.02 0.80 -5.10
N MET A 257 -10.35 1.92 -5.40
CA MET A 257 -9.20 2.39 -4.65
C MET A 257 -9.47 3.74 -3.99
N PRO A 258 -9.42 3.83 -2.64
CA PRO A 258 -9.51 5.10 -1.94
C PRO A 258 -8.16 5.81 -2.00
N LEU A 259 -8.12 7.01 -2.54
CA LEU A 259 -6.89 7.75 -2.81
C LEU A 259 -6.95 9.18 -2.25
N GLN A 260 -5.77 9.79 -2.11
CA GLN A 260 -5.58 11.15 -1.62
C GLN A 260 -4.74 11.96 -2.61
N ASN A 261 -5.21 13.18 -2.96
CA ASN A 261 -4.48 14.10 -3.84
C ASN A 261 -3.52 14.98 -3.00
N MET A 262 -2.51 14.37 -2.42
CA MET A 262 -1.59 15.02 -1.49
C MET A 262 -0.15 14.88 -1.92
N CYS A 263 0.61 15.98 -1.79
CA CYS A 263 2.06 16.04 -1.94
C CYS A 263 2.71 16.46 -0.61
N MET A 264 4.00 16.68 -0.59
CA MET A 264 4.74 17.27 0.52
C MET A 264 5.88 18.14 0.00
N ASP A 265 6.23 19.19 0.76
CA ASP A 265 7.45 19.96 0.59
C ASP A 265 8.50 19.31 1.50
N ALA A 266 9.18 18.28 1.01
CA ALA A 266 10.14 17.52 1.81
C ALA A 266 11.46 18.26 1.94
N LYS A 267 11.97 18.40 3.18
CA LYS A 267 13.26 19.02 3.47
C LYS A 267 14.17 18.05 4.21
N THR A 268 15.41 17.92 3.73
CA THR A 268 16.44 17.14 4.43
C THR A 268 16.94 17.86 5.67
N THR A 269 16.99 17.16 6.80
CA THR A 269 17.36 17.74 8.12
C THR A 269 18.73 17.28 8.62
N THR A 270 19.32 16.28 7.97
CA THR A 270 20.63 15.72 8.35
C THR A 270 21.47 15.39 7.13
N ASP A 271 22.77 15.41 7.28
CA ASP A 271 23.78 14.92 6.32
C ASP A 271 24.47 13.66 6.80
N GLN A 272 24.17 13.22 8.02
CA GLN A 272 24.75 12.03 8.62
C GLN A 272 23.68 11.03 9.03
N ARG A 273 24.02 9.77 8.93
CA ARG A 273 23.19 8.68 9.44
C ARG A 273 23.27 8.64 10.97
N ASP A 274 22.18 8.95 11.65
CA ASP A 274 22.00 8.67 13.07
C ASP A 274 21.00 7.50 13.20
N PRO A 275 21.42 6.32 13.69
CA PRO A 275 20.53 5.17 13.86
C PRO A 275 19.41 5.43 14.87
N LYS A 276 19.50 6.46 15.71
CA LYS A 276 18.46 6.87 16.64
C LYS A 276 17.44 7.81 16.01
N LEU A 277 17.76 8.43 14.88
CA LEU A 277 16.88 9.34 14.17
C LEU A 277 15.99 8.51 13.23
N VAL A 278 14.70 8.43 13.57
CA VAL A 278 13.72 7.71 12.76
C VAL A 278 13.48 8.42 11.43
N TYR A 279 13.53 9.76 11.43
CA TYR A 279 13.28 10.57 10.23
C TYR A 279 14.43 11.56 9.98
N GLY A 280 15.00 11.51 8.78
CA GLY A 280 15.98 12.50 8.28
C GLY A 280 15.34 13.55 7.36
N LEU A 281 14.02 13.67 7.39
CA LEU A 281 13.22 14.57 6.56
C LEU A 281 12.15 15.27 7.38
N ASP A 282 11.95 16.56 7.16
CA ASP A 282 10.70 17.26 7.43
C ASP A 282 9.77 17.06 6.23
N MET A 283 8.51 16.73 6.49
CA MET A 283 7.58 16.30 5.45
C MET A 283 6.20 16.99 5.58
N PRO A 284 6.13 18.33 5.57
CA PRO A 284 4.86 19.03 5.63
C PRO A 284 4.03 18.71 4.40
N GLY A 285 2.82 18.17 4.64
CA GLY A 285 1.89 17.83 3.59
C GLY A 285 1.21 19.06 3.00
N ARG A 286 0.88 18.97 1.71
CA ARG A 286 0.06 19.94 0.98
C ARG A 286 -0.82 19.25 -0.05
N LEU A 287 -1.83 19.96 -0.58
CA LEU A 287 -2.57 19.48 -1.73
C LEU A 287 -1.65 19.36 -2.94
N ALA A 288 -1.91 18.38 -3.78
CA ALA A 288 -1.25 18.28 -5.07
C ALA A 288 -1.50 19.53 -5.91
N PRO A 289 -0.52 20.02 -6.68
CA PRO A 289 -0.70 21.17 -7.57
C PRO A 289 -1.95 21.05 -8.43
N GLY A 290 -2.80 22.09 -8.43
CA GLY A 290 -4.06 22.12 -9.16
C GLY A 290 -5.22 21.34 -8.53
N ALA A 291 -5.00 20.56 -7.47
CA ALA A 291 -6.07 19.87 -6.78
C ALA A 291 -6.83 20.78 -5.82
N THR A 292 -8.15 20.67 -5.82
CA THR A 292 -9.05 21.28 -4.82
C THR A 292 -9.66 20.23 -3.88
N ASN A 293 -9.75 18.99 -4.34
CA ASN A 293 -10.26 17.86 -3.59
C ASN A 293 -9.13 17.01 -3.02
N VAL A 294 -9.27 16.60 -1.75
CA VAL A 294 -8.31 15.70 -1.09
C VAL A 294 -8.59 14.27 -1.50
N GLY A 295 -9.82 13.82 -1.33
CA GLY A 295 -10.22 12.43 -1.52
C GLY A 295 -10.68 12.12 -2.94
N THR A 296 -10.34 10.93 -3.41
CA THR A 296 -10.87 10.38 -4.64
C THR A 296 -11.05 8.87 -4.52
N VAL A 297 -12.07 8.33 -5.18
CA VAL A 297 -12.21 6.89 -5.43
C VAL A 297 -12.00 6.65 -6.91
N TYR A 298 -11.09 5.76 -7.25
CA TYR A 298 -10.95 5.23 -8.60
C TYR A 298 -11.54 3.83 -8.67
N ALA A 299 -12.45 3.62 -9.62
CA ALA A 299 -12.85 2.29 -10.07
C ALA A 299 -12.03 1.95 -11.32
N ILE A 300 -11.22 0.91 -11.24
CA ILE A 300 -10.24 0.55 -12.26
C ILE A 300 -10.48 -0.89 -12.70
N SER A 301 -10.65 -1.11 -14.01
CA SER A 301 -10.74 -2.45 -14.58
C SER A 301 -9.46 -3.25 -14.33
N ALA A 302 -9.57 -4.42 -13.74
CA ALA A 302 -8.42 -5.31 -13.54
C ALA A 302 -7.88 -5.90 -14.85
N GLU A 303 -8.73 -5.99 -15.88
CA GLU A 303 -8.35 -6.46 -17.21
C GLU A 303 -7.57 -5.42 -18.00
N THR A 304 -8.12 -4.19 -18.08
CA THR A 304 -7.64 -3.17 -19.00
C THR A 304 -6.85 -2.05 -18.35
N GLY A 305 -6.87 -1.96 -17.03
CA GLY A 305 -6.30 -0.83 -16.29
C GLY A 305 -7.04 0.50 -16.49
N LYS A 306 -8.15 0.51 -17.26
CA LYS A 306 -8.96 1.74 -17.52
C LYS A 306 -9.70 2.18 -16.27
N THR A 307 -9.88 3.50 -16.16
CA THR A 307 -10.83 4.08 -15.22
C THR A 307 -12.25 3.81 -15.70
N VAL A 308 -13.02 3.05 -14.91
CA VAL A 308 -14.44 2.79 -15.16
C VAL A 308 -15.25 4.01 -14.73
N TRP A 309 -14.98 4.49 -13.52
CA TRP A 309 -15.50 5.75 -12.99
C TRP A 309 -14.57 6.32 -11.94
N LYS A 310 -14.75 7.60 -11.63
CA LYS A 310 -14.00 8.33 -10.61
C LYS A 310 -14.96 9.19 -9.80
N HIS A 311 -14.81 9.19 -8.48
CA HIS A 311 -15.51 10.09 -7.58
C HIS A 311 -14.53 10.94 -6.82
N GLU A 312 -14.66 12.27 -6.88
CA GLU A 312 -13.79 13.21 -6.17
C GLU A 312 -14.60 14.01 -5.15
N GLN A 313 -14.01 14.24 -3.99
CA GLN A 313 -14.63 15.01 -2.92
C GLN A 313 -13.62 15.74 -2.07
N ARG A 314 -14.09 16.77 -1.36
CA ARG A 314 -13.23 17.60 -0.52
C ARG A 314 -12.59 16.82 0.64
N ALA A 315 -13.35 15.98 1.31
CA ALA A 315 -12.85 15.13 2.39
C ALA A 315 -12.03 13.94 1.85
N GLY A 316 -10.95 13.58 2.56
CA GLY A 316 -10.16 12.41 2.23
C GLY A 316 -10.98 11.12 2.30
N MET A 317 -10.83 10.24 1.28
CA MET A 317 -11.46 8.93 1.26
C MET A 317 -10.73 7.96 2.19
N LEU A 318 -11.50 7.10 2.85
CA LEU A 318 -11.02 6.05 3.74
C LEU A 318 -11.42 4.66 3.20
N SER A 319 -11.48 3.64 4.05
CA SER A 319 -11.65 2.25 3.60
C SER A 319 -12.96 1.99 2.86
N LEU A 320 -12.89 1.08 1.89
CA LEU A 320 -14.00 0.63 1.04
C LEU A 320 -14.30 -0.86 1.25
N VAL A 321 -15.52 -1.27 0.96
CA VAL A 321 -15.92 -2.68 0.80
C VAL A 321 -16.89 -2.81 -0.36
N ALA A 322 -16.67 -3.78 -1.26
CA ALA A 322 -17.58 -4.14 -2.33
C ALA A 322 -18.48 -5.30 -1.90
N THR A 323 -19.73 -5.29 -2.36
CA THR A 323 -20.72 -6.32 -2.03
C THR A 323 -21.18 -7.07 -3.28
N GLY A 324 -21.66 -8.30 -3.11
CA GLY A 324 -22.25 -9.07 -4.21
C GLY A 324 -23.55 -8.48 -4.78
N GLY A 325 -24.17 -7.52 -4.07
CA GLY A 325 -25.37 -6.80 -4.50
C GLY A 325 -25.08 -5.57 -5.38
N GLY A 326 -23.84 -5.36 -5.84
CA GLY A 326 -23.52 -4.24 -6.74
C GLY A 326 -23.31 -2.89 -6.04
N LEU A 327 -22.98 -2.90 -4.74
CA LEU A 327 -22.70 -1.70 -3.96
C LEU A 327 -21.25 -1.67 -3.51
N VAL A 328 -20.66 -0.47 -3.47
CA VAL A 328 -19.40 -0.19 -2.79
C VAL A 328 -19.67 0.76 -1.64
N PHE A 329 -19.45 0.29 -0.42
CA PHE A 329 -19.53 1.16 0.77
C PHE A 329 -18.18 1.78 1.06
N GLY A 330 -18.18 3.07 1.44
CA GLY A 330 -16.95 3.79 1.77
C GLY A 330 -17.18 4.95 2.72
N GLY A 331 -16.21 5.14 3.59
CA GLY A 331 -16.18 6.24 4.53
C GLY A 331 -15.23 7.36 4.15
N ASP A 332 -15.37 8.51 4.78
CA ASP A 332 -14.46 9.63 4.60
C ASP A 332 -14.00 10.29 5.91
N ALA A 333 -13.02 11.17 5.78
CA ALA A 333 -12.43 11.90 6.90
C ALA A 333 -13.37 12.95 7.54
N ASN A 334 -14.53 13.24 6.92
CA ASN A 334 -15.53 14.17 7.42
C ASN A 334 -16.74 13.46 8.06
N GLY A 335 -16.67 12.15 8.26
CA GLY A 335 -17.71 11.36 8.91
C GLY A 335 -18.86 10.94 7.98
N ARG A 336 -18.72 11.09 6.68
CA ARG A 336 -19.71 10.61 5.71
C ARG A 336 -19.46 9.15 5.39
N PHE A 337 -20.51 8.33 5.49
CA PHE A 337 -20.50 6.95 5.05
C PHE A 337 -21.47 6.80 3.90
N LYS A 338 -21.03 6.25 2.78
CA LYS A 338 -21.72 6.26 1.49
C LYS A 338 -21.86 4.86 0.92
N ALA A 339 -22.92 4.64 0.14
CA ALA A 339 -23.03 3.53 -0.78
C ALA A 339 -22.99 4.06 -2.21
N PHE A 340 -22.04 3.55 -2.99
CA PHE A 340 -21.89 3.83 -4.41
C PHE A 340 -22.43 2.66 -5.24
N ASP A 341 -23.05 2.95 -6.37
CA ASP A 341 -23.29 1.95 -7.42
C ASP A 341 -21.94 1.49 -7.98
N ASP A 342 -21.69 0.19 -8.01
CA ASP A 342 -20.39 -0.37 -8.35
C ASP A 342 -19.98 -0.15 -9.82
N LYS A 343 -20.94 0.08 -10.73
CA LYS A 343 -20.72 0.27 -12.17
C LYS A 343 -20.55 1.74 -12.56
N THR A 344 -21.21 2.65 -11.84
CA THR A 344 -21.31 4.07 -12.25
C THR A 344 -20.68 5.05 -11.28
N GLY A 345 -20.38 4.62 -10.03
CA GLY A 345 -19.90 5.50 -8.97
C GLY A 345 -20.94 6.50 -8.44
N LYS A 346 -22.22 6.37 -8.86
CA LYS A 346 -23.29 7.20 -8.34
C LYS A 346 -23.49 6.91 -6.85
N VAL A 347 -23.53 7.97 -6.02
CA VAL A 347 -23.90 7.85 -4.60
C VAL A 347 -25.39 7.55 -4.53
N LEU A 348 -25.74 6.37 -4.03
CA LEU A 348 -27.12 5.92 -3.86
C LEU A 348 -27.65 6.18 -2.46
N TRP A 349 -26.78 6.22 -1.47
CA TRP A 349 -27.10 6.48 -0.08
C TRP A 349 -25.91 7.12 0.64
N GLU A 350 -26.21 8.00 1.58
CA GLU A 350 -25.20 8.66 2.42
C GLU A 350 -25.78 8.95 3.81
N VAL A 351 -24.95 8.79 4.83
CA VAL A 351 -25.26 9.19 6.22
C VAL A 351 -24.06 9.89 6.85
N ASN A 352 -24.33 10.87 7.72
CA ASN A 352 -23.29 11.51 8.53
C ASN A 352 -23.19 10.84 9.90
N LEU A 353 -22.04 10.27 10.20
CA LEU A 353 -21.70 9.60 11.48
C LEU A 353 -20.99 10.52 12.47
N GLY A 354 -20.76 11.79 12.10
CA GLY A 354 -20.23 12.82 12.95
C GLY A 354 -18.73 12.83 13.16
N SER A 355 -18.05 11.71 12.96
CA SER A 355 -16.59 11.56 13.15
C SER A 355 -15.96 10.79 11.98
N PRO A 356 -14.64 10.92 11.70
CA PRO A 356 -13.99 10.23 10.60
C PRO A 356 -14.31 8.73 10.57
N VAL A 357 -14.73 8.21 9.43
CA VAL A 357 -15.08 6.81 9.25
C VAL A 357 -13.80 6.00 9.01
N SER A 358 -12.96 5.89 10.05
CA SER A 358 -11.60 5.35 9.95
C SER A 358 -11.51 3.83 9.99
N GLY A 359 -12.60 3.15 10.37
CA GLY A 359 -12.65 1.70 10.41
C GLY A 359 -12.79 1.06 9.03
N PHE A 360 -12.54 -0.23 8.98
CA PHE A 360 -12.75 -1.03 7.79
C PHE A 360 -14.23 -1.47 7.78
N PRO A 361 -15.03 -1.06 6.78
CA PRO A 361 -16.41 -1.52 6.68
C PRO A 361 -16.44 -3.03 6.42
N VAL A 362 -17.37 -3.72 7.06
CA VAL A 362 -17.59 -5.15 6.87
C VAL A 362 -19.07 -5.42 6.61
N THR A 363 -19.37 -6.44 5.82
CA THR A 363 -20.72 -6.93 5.59
C THR A 363 -20.87 -8.34 6.11
N PHE A 364 -22.01 -8.65 6.72
CA PHE A 364 -22.33 -9.97 7.25
C PHE A 364 -23.83 -10.20 7.23
N ALA A 365 -24.25 -11.44 7.38
CA ALA A 365 -25.67 -11.80 7.49
C ALA A 365 -25.92 -12.58 8.78
N VAL A 366 -27.06 -12.30 9.43
CA VAL A 366 -27.60 -13.05 10.56
C VAL A 366 -29.04 -13.36 10.26
N ASP A 367 -29.43 -14.64 10.34
CA ASP A 367 -30.78 -15.13 10.07
C ASP A 367 -31.36 -14.62 8.73
N GLY A 368 -30.51 -14.63 7.70
CA GLY A 368 -30.89 -14.19 6.34
C GLY A 368 -30.96 -12.65 6.16
N LYS A 369 -30.81 -11.86 7.20
CA LYS A 369 -30.79 -10.41 7.15
C LYS A 369 -29.35 -9.90 7.01
N GLN A 370 -29.10 -9.06 6.00
CA GLN A 370 -27.79 -8.46 5.75
C GLN A 370 -27.57 -7.21 6.60
N TYR A 371 -26.34 -7.08 7.08
CA TYR A 371 -25.85 -5.93 7.85
C TYR A 371 -24.58 -5.37 7.22
N VAL A 372 -24.36 -4.07 7.44
CA VAL A 372 -23.12 -3.36 7.17
C VAL A 372 -22.67 -2.71 8.46
N ALA A 373 -21.45 -3.01 8.93
CA ALA A 373 -20.90 -2.42 10.13
C ALA A 373 -19.64 -1.60 9.80
N VAL A 374 -19.47 -0.49 10.51
CA VAL A 374 -18.29 0.39 10.37
C VAL A 374 -18.01 1.10 11.69
N THR A 375 -16.74 1.46 11.91
CA THR A 375 -16.33 2.24 13.08
C THR A 375 -15.88 3.64 12.68
N THR A 376 -16.13 4.59 13.57
CA THR A 376 -15.62 5.96 13.47
C THR A 376 -14.50 6.20 14.49
N GLY A 377 -13.75 7.27 14.30
CA GLY A 377 -12.72 7.75 15.20
C GLY A 377 -11.58 8.43 14.45
N PRO A 378 -10.70 9.16 15.15
CA PRO A 378 -9.52 9.76 14.56
C PRO A 378 -8.53 8.69 14.07
N SER A 379 -7.81 9.00 12.98
CA SER A 379 -6.69 8.20 12.51
C SER A 379 -5.63 9.11 11.88
N LEU A 380 -4.42 8.60 11.70
CA LEU A 380 -3.34 9.37 11.06
C LEU A 380 -3.74 9.83 9.66
N VAL A 381 -4.34 8.96 8.86
CA VAL A 381 -4.76 9.28 7.48
C VAL A 381 -5.88 10.31 7.47
N ALA A 382 -6.91 10.13 8.31
CA ALA A 382 -8.00 11.10 8.43
C ALA A 382 -7.49 12.46 8.93
N GLY A 383 -6.59 12.49 9.92
CA GLY A 383 -5.98 13.71 10.43
C GLY A 383 -5.12 14.43 9.37
N SER A 384 -4.38 13.68 8.55
CA SER A 384 -3.60 14.25 7.46
C SER A 384 -4.49 14.84 6.37
N ALA A 385 -5.55 14.15 5.99
CA ALA A 385 -6.55 14.66 5.06
C ALA A 385 -7.26 15.92 5.61
N GLY A 386 -7.58 15.93 6.91
CA GLY A 386 -8.19 17.07 7.59
C GLY A 386 -7.32 18.33 7.60
N ARG A 387 -5.99 18.17 7.68
CA ARG A 387 -5.08 19.33 7.55
C ARG A 387 -5.14 20.01 6.16
N MET A 388 -5.52 19.26 5.13
CA MET A 388 -5.69 19.78 3.77
C MET A 388 -7.09 20.36 3.51
N ALA A 389 -8.04 20.11 4.41
CA ALA A 389 -9.45 20.54 4.32
C ALA A 389 -9.92 21.10 5.68
N GLN A 390 -9.24 22.14 6.16
CA GLN A 390 -9.42 22.72 7.52
C GLN A 390 -10.81 23.29 7.78
N GLU A 391 -11.56 23.61 6.74
CA GLU A 391 -12.96 24.03 6.83
C GLU A 391 -13.90 22.89 7.26
N LEU A 392 -13.50 21.63 7.03
CA LEU A 392 -14.21 20.46 7.52
C LEU A 392 -13.83 20.21 8.98
N LYS A 393 -14.82 20.11 9.83
CA LYS A 393 -14.61 19.94 11.28
C LYS A 393 -15.38 18.72 11.80
N PRO A 394 -14.94 17.49 11.47
CA PRO A 394 -15.57 16.30 12.01
C PRO A 394 -15.32 16.21 13.51
N GLY A 395 -16.20 15.52 14.20
CA GLY A 395 -15.99 15.14 15.60
C GLY A 395 -14.81 14.17 15.77
N ASN A 396 -14.62 13.69 16.99
CA ASN A 396 -13.54 12.76 17.34
C ASN A 396 -14.05 11.51 18.11
N ALA A 397 -15.36 11.27 18.11
CA ALA A 397 -15.96 10.15 18.83
C ALA A 397 -15.66 8.82 18.10
N ALA A 398 -15.28 7.82 18.90
CA ALA A 398 -15.09 6.44 18.46
C ALA A 398 -16.37 5.64 18.74
N ASN A 399 -17.09 5.26 17.67
CA ASN A 399 -18.33 4.52 17.75
C ASN A 399 -18.34 3.35 16.77
N VAL A 400 -19.19 2.37 17.04
CA VAL A 400 -19.55 1.30 16.09
C VAL A 400 -20.95 1.56 15.58
N PHE A 401 -21.12 1.60 14.28
CA PHE A 401 -22.41 1.72 13.62
C PHE A 401 -22.72 0.44 12.85
N VAL A 402 -23.94 -0.05 13.00
CA VAL A 402 -24.44 -1.22 12.28
C VAL A 402 -25.74 -0.83 11.56
N PHE A 403 -25.75 -1.03 10.28
CA PHE A 403 -26.90 -0.78 9.41
C PHE A 403 -27.48 -2.09 8.92
N ALA A 404 -28.80 -2.16 8.83
CA ALA A 404 -29.52 -3.27 8.25
C ALA A 404 -30.44 -2.75 7.15
N LEU A 405 -30.66 -3.56 6.13
CA LEU A 405 -31.76 -3.31 5.20
C LEU A 405 -33.09 -3.48 5.95
N PRO A 406 -34.11 -2.69 5.62
CA PRO A 406 -35.44 -2.80 6.21
C PRO A 406 -36.04 -4.20 6.14
#